data_cdd48c9d3fb53d718d49309d8361c411
#
_entry.id   cdd48c9d3fb53d718d49309d8361c411
#
_cell.length_a   1.000
_cell.length_b   1.000
_cell.length_c   1.000
_cell.angle_alpha   90.00
_cell.angle_beta   90.00
_cell.angle_gamma   90.00
#
_symmetry.space_group_name_H-M   'P 1'
#
loop_
_entity.id
_entity.type
_entity.pdbx_description
1 polymer ?
#
loop_
_entity_poly.entity_id
_entity_poly.type
_entity_poly.pdbx_seq_one_letter_code
_entity_poly.pdbx_strand_id
1 'polypeptide(L)'
;MALLCRSTGLLLKHSKLLPSAFAATRQCSSGGQYQYILVDKKGEKKNVGFIQLNRPKALNALCDGLMMEVGKALDAFEADSEVGAIVVTGSEKAFAAGADIKEMQNRTFQECYGGNFLAHWNRVSTVKKPVIAAVNGFALGGGCEFAMMCDIIYAGEKAQFGQPEILLGTIPGAGGTQRLTRAVGKSLAMEMVLTGDRISAQEAKQSAFELTLAEGSRLEKRLFHATFATEDRKEGMTAFVEKRKAAFQDN
;
A
#
# COMPACT_ATOMS: atom_id res chain seq x y z
N MET A 1 14.73 -12.49 4.13
CA MET A 1 15.59 -11.40 4.65
C MET A 1 15.22 -11.13 6.09
N ALA A 2 16.14 -11.32 7.01
CA ALA A 2 15.85 -11.40 8.44
C ALA A 2 15.59 -10.03 9.05
N LEU A 3 14.50 -9.89 9.81
CA LEU A 3 14.23 -8.73 10.67
C LEU A 3 15.13 -8.83 11.91
N LEU A 4 16.16 -8.01 12.00
CA LEU A 4 16.95 -7.82 13.21
C LEU A 4 16.31 -6.71 14.07
N CYS A 5 15.59 -7.10 15.11
CA CYS A 5 15.20 -6.20 16.19
C CYS A 5 16.15 -6.49 17.39
N ARG A 6 17.13 -5.65 17.63
CA ARG A 6 17.93 -5.68 18.86
C ARG A 6 17.26 -4.79 19.91
N SER A 7 16.78 -5.42 20.97
CA SER A 7 16.47 -4.74 22.23
C SER A 7 17.77 -4.54 23.01
N THR A 8 18.28 -3.34 23.10
CA THR A 8 19.28 -2.96 24.10
C THR A 8 18.58 -2.08 25.13
N GLY A 9 18.33 -2.65 26.29
CA GLY A 9 17.97 -1.89 27.48
C GLY A 9 19.15 -1.03 27.92
N LEU A 10 18.95 0.28 27.89
CA LEU A 10 19.84 1.21 28.56
C LEU A 10 18.99 2.10 29.47
N LEU A 11 19.19 1.95 30.76
CA LEU A 11 18.68 2.87 31.79
C LEU A 11 19.31 4.23 31.58
N LEU A 12 18.51 5.24 31.33
CA LEU A 12 18.93 6.64 31.44
C LEU A 12 18.01 7.42 32.35
N LYS A 13 18.69 8.10 33.29
CA LYS A 13 18.17 8.91 34.37
C LYS A 13 17.32 10.09 33.88
N HIS A 14 16.36 10.46 34.73
CA HIS A 14 15.49 11.63 34.59
C HIS A 14 16.22 12.91 34.17
N SER A 15 15.81 13.52 33.08
CA SER A 15 15.96 14.93 32.82
C SER A 15 14.61 15.52 32.41
N LYS A 16 14.30 16.65 33.05
CA LYS A 16 13.03 17.39 32.98
C LYS A 16 12.70 17.79 31.53
N LEU A 17 11.55 17.35 31.05
CA LEU A 17 10.97 17.75 29.78
C LEU A 17 10.45 19.19 29.87
N LEU A 18 11.05 20.09 29.10
CA LEU A 18 10.44 21.35 28.67
C LEU A 18 9.47 21.03 27.49
N PRO A 19 8.29 21.66 27.42
CA PRO A 19 7.40 21.47 26.29
C PRO A 19 7.99 22.18 25.06
N SER A 20 8.45 21.41 24.08
CA SER A 20 8.82 21.98 22.79
C SER A 20 7.55 22.29 22.01
N ALA A 21 7.34 23.59 21.80
CA ALA A 21 6.37 24.11 20.86
C ALA A 21 6.65 23.51 19.47
N PHE A 22 5.72 22.70 18.96
CA PHE A 22 5.70 22.33 17.56
C PHE A 22 5.44 23.60 16.73
N ALA A 23 6.52 24.25 16.35
CA ALA A 23 6.45 25.25 15.30
C ALA A 23 6.10 24.50 14.00
N ALA A 24 4.89 24.72 13.50
CA ALA A 24 4.49 24.33 12.17
C ALA A 24 5.41 25.07 11.18
N THR A 25 6.49 24.45 10.80
CA THR A 25 7.30 24.90 9.67
C THR A 25 6.41 24.83 8.42
N ARG A 26 6.01 26.01 7.92
CA ARG A 26 5.41 26.16 6.61
C ARG A 26 6.36 25.50 5.61
N GLN A 27 5.90 24.36 5.07
CA GLN A 27 6.53 23.73 3.93
C GLN A 27 6.56 24.71 2.77
N CYS A 28 7.75 24.95 2.22
CA CYS A 28 7.86 25.41 0.84
C CYS A 28 7.26 24.33 -0.05
N SER A 29 5.99 24.47 -0.40
CA SER A 29 5.37 23.72 -1.46
C SER A 29 6.03 24.14 -2.76
N SER A 30 6.69 23.19 -3.45
CA SER A 30 6.83 23.25 -4.89
C SER A 30 5.42 23.12 -5.47
N GLY A 31 4.70 24.24 -5.48
CA GLY A 31 3.32 24.30 -5.95
C GLY A 31 3.27 23.91 -7.42
N GLY A 32 2.50 22.87 -7.76
CA GLY A 32 2.02 22.66 -9.11
C GLY A 32 2.38 21.34 -9.78
N GLN A 33 3.26 20.50 -9.24
CA GLN A 33 3.68 19.28 -9.96
C GLN A 33 2.81 18.05 -9.67
N TYR A 34 2.23 17.93 -8.45
CA TYR A 34 1.48 16.76 -8.00
C TYR A 34 0.16 17.16 -7.31
N GLN A 35 -0.90 16.43 -7.61
CA GLN A 35 -2.24 16.66 -7.07
C GLN A 35 -2.54 15.74 -5.88
N TYR A 36 -2.02 14.51 -5.92
CA TYR A 36 -2.39 13.43 -5.01
C TYR A 36 -1.29 13.01 -4.04
N ILE A 37 -0.07 13.54 -4.22
CA ILE A 37 1.07 13.24 -3.36
C ILE A 37 1.81 14.52 -2.97
N LEU A 38 2.55 14.44 -1.87
CA LEU A 38 3.55 15.44 -1.49
C LEU A 38 4.93 14.81 -1.67
N VAL A 39 5.84 15.53 -2.31
CA VAL A 39 7.19 15.06 -2.61
C VAL A 39 8.20 16.03 -2.05
N ASP A 40 9.22 15.51 -1.36
CA ASP A 40 10.29 16.28 -0.75
C ASP A 40 11.58 15.45 -0.66
N LYS A 41 12.72 16.09 -0.35
CA LYS A 41 13.95 15.43 0.05
C LYS A 41 14.17 15.62 1.54
N LYS A 42 14.43 14.56 2.28
CA LYS A 42 14.63 14.52 3.74
C LYS A 42 16.04 14.07 4.12
N GLY A 43 16.31 14.07 5.41
CA GLY A 43 17.63 13.77 5.99
C GLY A 43 18.54 14.98 6.01
N GLU A 44 19.61 14.93 6.81
CA GLU A 44 20.56 16.01 6.97
C GLU A 44 21.24 16.39 5.64
N LYS A 45 21.51 15.40 4.80
CA LYS A 45 22.13 15.57 3.49
C LYS A 45 21.11 15.70 2.35
N LYS A 46 19.81 15.77 2.65
CA LYS A 46 18.76 15.77 1.63
C LYS A 46 18.82 14.59 0.64
N ASN A 47 19.31 13.44 1.10
CA ASN A 47 19.57 12.26 0.30
C ASN A 47 18.51 11.14 0.43
N VAL A 48 17.38 11.46 1.07
CA VAL A 48 16.22 10.58 1.16
C VAL A 48 15.06 11.20 0.38
N GLY A 49 14.63 10.53 -0.69
CA GLY A 49 13.40 10.86 -1.39
C GLY A 49 12.20 10.57 -0.48
N PHE A 50 11.26 11.50 -0.37
CA PHE A 50 10.10 11.36 0.49
C PHE A 50 8.83 11.56 -0.34
N ILE A 51 7.95 10.56 -0.31
CA ILE A 51 6.64 10.58 -0.98
C ILE A 51 5.58 10.37 0.09
N GLN A 52 4.67 11.33 0.23
CA GLN A 52 3.51 11.20 1.11
C GLN A 52 2.23 11.17 0.29
N LEU A 53 1.44 10.11 0.44
CA LEU A 53 0.11 10.02 -0.15
C LEU A 53 -0.80 11.07 0.48
N ASN A 54 -1.51 11.85 -0.33
CA ASN A 54 -2.25 13.03 0.12
C ASN A 54 -3.68 13.07 -0.44
N ARG A 55 -4.45 12.01 -0.18
CA ARG A 55 -5.91 11.95 -0.38
C ARG A 55 -6.62 11.66 0.96
N PRO A 56 -6.48 12.50 2.00
CA PRO A 56 -6.93 12.18 3.36
C PRO A 56 -8.44 11.96 3.46
N LYS A 57 -9.25 12.64 2.65
CA LYS A 57 -10.71 12.47 2.60
C LYS A 57 -11.14 11.09 2.10
N ALA A 58 -10.29 10.42 1.33
CA ALA A 58 -10.50 9.08 0.80
C ALA A 58 -9.61 8.04 1.49
N LEU A 59 -9.06 8.33 2.69
CA LEU A 59 -8.10 7.48 3.40
C LEU A 59 -6.95 7.00 2.49
N ASN A 60 -6.48 7.87 1.61
CA ASN A 60 -5.44 7.60 0.61
C ASN A 60 -5.78 6.45 -0.35
N ALA A 61 -7.07 6.26 -0.69
CA ALA A 61 -7.45 5.29 -1.72
C ALA A 61 -6.65 5.54 -3.02
N LEU A 62 -6.11 4.46 -3.56
CA LEU A 62 -5.19 4.47 -4.69
C LEU A 62 -5.97 4.55 -6.00
N CYS A 63 -6.08 5.74 -6.57
CA CYS A 63 -6.61 5.98 -7.91
C CYS A 63 -5.50 5.97 -8.96
N ASP A 64 -5.84 5.83 -10.22
CA ASP A 64 -4.88 5.81 -11.33
C ASP A 64 -3.97 7.06 -11.30
N GLY A 65 -4.57 8.24 -11.10
CA GLY A 65 -3.81 9.51 -11.02
C GLY A 65 -2.78 9.53 -9.90
N LEU A 66 -3.13 9.02 -8.70
CA LEU A 66 -2.20 8.93 -7.58
C LEU A 66 -1.03 8.00 -7.90
N MET A 67 -1.32 6.80 -8.43
CA MET A 67 -0.28 5.83 -8.74
C MET A 67 0.61 6.28 -9.90
N MET A 68 0.08 7.02 -10.87
CA MET A 68 0.88 7.66 -11.91
C MET A 68 1.82 8.73 -11.33
N GLU A 69 1.35 9.53 -10.37
CA GLU A 69 2.19 10.52 -9.71
C GLU A 69 3.29 9.87 -8.86
N VAL A 70 2.96 8.80 -8.14
CA VAL A 70 3.95 7.99 -7.41
C VAL A 70 5.01 7.46 -8.38
N GLY A 71 4.61 6.89 -9.53
CA GLY A 71 5.54 6.42 -10.55
C GLY A 71 6.49 7.52 -11.03
N LYS A 72 5.97 8.69 -11.36
CA LYS A 72 6.78 9.86 -11.78
C LYS A 72 7.76 10.32 -10.69
N ALA A 73 7.32 10.34 -9.43
CA ALA A 73 8.19 10.72 -8.31
C ALA A 73 9.31 9.69 -8.10
N LEU A 74 8.99 8.39 -8.24
CA LEU A 74 9.98 7.32 -8.18
C LEU A 74 11.01 7.42 -9.31
N ASP A 75 10.57 7.71 -10.55
CA ASP A 75 11.46 7.93 -11.69
C ASP A 75 12.41 9.11 -11.44
N ALA A 76 11.89 10.22 -10.94
CA ALA A 76 12.69 11.39 -10.60
C ALA A 76 13.74 11.09 -9.51
N PHE A 77 13.34 10.39 -8.44
CA PHE A 77 14.28 10.01 -7.37
C PHE A 77 15.27 8.93 -7.81
N GLU A 78 14.88 8.02 -8.69
CA GLU A 78 15.82 7.03 -9.23
C GLU A 78 16.91 7.68 -10.09
N ALA A 79 16.55 8.67 -10.90
CA ALA A 79 17.48 9.41 -11.74
C ALA A 79 18.38 10.38 -10.95
N ASP A 80 17.98 10.81 -9.75
CA ASP A 80 18.72 11.76 -8.93
C ASP A 80 19.88 11.07 -8.18
N SER A 81 21.11 11.34 -8.57
CA SER A 81 22.32 10.71 -7.98
C SER A 81 22.51 11.07 -6.48
N GLU A 82 21.92 12.15 -5.99
CA GLU A 82 22.00 12.53 -4.56
C GLU A 82 21.06 11.71 -3.69
N VAL A 83 20.00 11.12 -4.25
CA VAL A 83 19.02 10.30 -3.51
C VAL A 83 19.54 8.88 -3.39
N GLY A 84 19.74 8.39 -2.16
CA GLY A 84 20.20 7.03 -1.88
C GLY A 84 19.07 6.05 -1.53
N ALA A 85 17.94 6.53 -1.02
CA ALA A 85 16.78 5.71 -0.65
C ALA A 85 15.50 6.54 -0.74
N ILE A 86 14.34 5.86 -0.80
CA ILE A 86 13.04 6.50 -0.92
C ILE A 86 12.15 6.02 0.22
N VAL A 87 11.44 6.94 0.87
CA VAL A 87 10.41 6.63 1.87
C VAL A 87 9.04 7.00 1.33
N VAL A 88 8.12 6.06 1.38
CA VAL A 88 6.71 6.28 1.06
C VAL A 88 5.88 6.16 2.33
N THR A 89 4.97 7.10 2.56
CA THR A 89 4.07 7.10 3.70
C THR A 89 2.68 7.63 3.35
N GLY A 90 1.75 7.47 4.26
CA GLY A 90 0.41 8.06 4.17
C GLY A 90 0.15 9.08 5.27
N SER A 91 -0.98 8.95 5.94
CA SER A 91 -1.37 9.72 7.13
C SER A 91 -1.39 8.83 8.37
N GLU A 92 -1.58 9.42 9.56
CA GLU A 92 -1.76 8.65 10.79
C GLU A 92 -2.98 7.70 10.75
N LYS A 93 -4.03 8.06 10.01
CA LYS A 93 -5.25 7.26 9.90
C LYS A 93 -5.11 6.12 8.90
N ALA A 94 -4.40 6.36 7.80
CA ALA A 94 -4.24 5.38 6.76
C ALA A 94 -2.94 5.64 5.97
N PHE A 95 -2.17 4.60 5.78
CA PHE A 95 -1.20 4.54 4.71
C PHE A 95 -1.93 4.59 3.37
N ALA A 96 -2.76 3.57 3.08
CA ALA A 96 -3.71 3.55 1.98
C ALA A 96 -4.80 2.50 2.24
N ALA A 97 -6.07 2.87 2.08
CA ALA A 97 -7.21 2.00 2.40
C ALA A 97 -7.67 1.11 1.23
N GLY A 98 -6.85 0.95 0.20
CA GLY A 98 -7.12 0.11 -0.96
C GLY A 98 -7.16 0.87 -2.27
N ALA A 99 -7.54 0.18 -3.34
CA ALA A 99 -7.80 0.80 -4.63
C ALA A 99 -9.05 1.69 -4.58
N ASP A 100 -9.13 2.69 -5.46
CA ASP A 100 -10.33 3.54 -5.54
C ASP A 100 -11.46 2.78 -6.26
N ILE A 101 -12.41 2.26 -5.46
CA ILE A 101 -13.51 1.42 -5.95
C ILE A 101 -14.39 2.15 -6.96
N LYS A 102 -14.49 3.49 -6.87
CA LYS A 102 -15.26 4.28 -7.84
C LYS A 102 -14.67 4.22 -9.24
N GLU A 103 -13.35 4.09 -9.38
CA GLU A 103 -12.69 3.92 -10.68
C GLU A 103 -12.82 2.50 -11.22
N MET A 104 -13.08 1.51 -10.33
CA MET A 104 -13.11 0.10 -10.68
C MET A 104 -14.51 -0.43 -11.00
N GLN A 105 -15.54 0.08 -10.33
CA GLN A 105 -16.89 -0.52 -10.32
C GLN A 105 -17.50 -0.75 -11.70
N ASN A 106 -17.20 0.10 -12.67
CA ASN A 106 -17.77 0.05 -14.02
C ASN A 106 -16.82 -0.52 -15.07
N ARG A 107 -15.60 -0.95 -14.69
CA ARG A 107 -14.64 -1.55 -15.63
C ARG A 107 -15.11 -2.93 -16.06
N THR A 108 -14.98 -3.22 -17.35
CA THR A 108 -15.25 -4.52 -17.93
C THR A 108 -14.00 -5.40 -17.94
N PHE A 109 -14.18 -6.71 -18.11
CA PHE A 109 -13.07 -7.65 -18.31
C PHE A 109 -12.18 -7.24 -19.48
N GLN A 110 -12.79 -6.86 -20.61
CA GLN A 110 -12.07 -6.47 -21.83
C GLN A 110 -11.16 -5.25 -21.58
N GLU A 111 -11.66 -4.25 -20.87
CA GLU A 111 -10.88 -3.06 -20.50
C GLU A 111 -9.74 -3.40 -19.54
N CYS A 112 -9.99 -4.22 -18.53
CA CYS A 112 -8.96 -4.61 -17.57
C CYS A 112 -7.89 -5.50 -18.22
N TYR A 113 -8.29 -6.51 -18.98
CA TYR A 113 -7.37 -7.46 -19.59
C TYR A 113 -6.60 -6.83 -20.77
N GLY A 114 -7.30 -6.15 -21.67
CA GLY A 114 -6.70 -5.51 -22.84
C GLY A 114 -5.85 -4.27 -22.49
N GLY A 115 -6.30 -3.49 -21.50
CA GLY A 115 -5.59 -2.30 -20.98
C GLY A 115 -4.49 -2.62 -19.95
N ASN A 116 -4.27 -3.89 -19.60
CA ASN A 116 -3.32 -4.33 -18.58
C ASN A 116 -3.48 -3.53 -17.26
N PHE A 117 -4.71 -3.47 -16.76
CA PHE A 117 -5.10 -2.72 -15.58
C PHE A 117 -4.15 -3.01 -14.38
N LEU A 118 -3.79 -1.99 -13.62
CA LEU A 118 -2.81 -2.01 -12.53
C LEU A 118 -1.34 -2.29 -12.95
N ALA A 119 -1.02 -2.37 -14.24
CA ALA A 119 0.36 -2.64 -14.65
C ALA A 119 1.35 -1.57 -14.17
N HIS A 120 0.94 -0.31 -14.19
CA HIS A 120 1.77 0.82 -13.76
C HIS A 120 2.11 0.80 -12.26
N TRP A 121 1.34 0.09 -11.42
CA TRP A 121 1.65 -0.10 -10.00
C TRP A 121 2.95 -0.87 -9.80
N ASN A 122 3.34 -1.72 -10.74
CA ASN A 122 4.58 -2.48 -10.67
C ASN A 122 5.84 -1.60 -10.63
N ARG A 123 5.71 -0.30 -10.99
CA ARG A 123 6.85 0.63 -10.94
C ARG A 123 7.50 0.67 -9.56
N VAL A 124 6.69 0.56 -8.50
CA VAL A 124 7.18 0.55 -7.11
C VAL A 124 8.19 -0.58 -6.86
N SER A 125 7.92 -1.78 -7.39
CA SER A 125 8.79 -2.95 -7.20
C SER A 125 9.94 -3.07 -8.22
N THR A 126 10.07 -2.11 -9.15
CA THR A 126 11.14 -2.10 -10.16
C THR A 126 12.15 -0.98 -9.97
N VAL A 127 11.97 -0.14 -8.96
CA VAL A 127 12.94 0.90 -8.58
C VAL A 127 14.25 0.27 -8.15
N LYS A 128 15.38 0.80 -8.62
CA LYS A 128 16.73 0.30 -8.31
C LYS A 128 17.29 0.80 -6.99
N LYS A 129 16.61 1.77 -6.37
CA LYS A 129 16.97 2.30 -5.04
C LYS A 129 16.06 1.68 -3.99
N PRO A 130 16.52 1.49 -2.74
CA PRO A 130 15.68 1.01 -1.65
C PRO A 130 14.44 1.87 -1.46
N VAL A 131 13.25 1.23 -1.46
CA VAL A 131 11.97 1.87 -1.17
C VAL A 131 11.46 1.34 0.16
N ILE A 132 11.17 2.25 1.07
CA ILE A 132 10.75 1.95 2.44
C ILE A 132 9.33 2.45 2.63
N ALA A 133 8.41 1.55 3.00
CA ALA A 133 7.06 1.92 3.44
C ALA A 133 7.06 2.26 4.92
N ALA A 134 6.62 3.48 5.27
CA ALA A 134 6.35 3.89 6.65
C ALA A 134 4.82 3.89 6.85
N VAL A 135 4.32 2.82 7.46
CA VAL A 135 2.89 2.51 7.55
C VAL A 135 2.32 2.91 8.89
N ASN A 136 1.36 3.84 8.91
CA ASN A 136 0.50 4.14 10.04
C ASN A 136 -0.97 3.89 9.66
N GLY A 137 -1.78 3.49 10.64
CA GLY A 137 -3.19 3.22 10.44
C GLY A 137 -3.44 2.11 9.40
N PHE A 138 -4.40 2.31 8.52
CA PHE A 138 -4.84 1.28 7.59
C PHE A 138 -3.92 1.12 6.37
N ALA A 139 -3.50 -0.11 6.12
CA ALA A 139 -2.92 -0.58 4.86
C ALA A 139 -3.76 -1.77 4.38
N LEU A 140 -4.78 -1.53 3.55
CA LEU A 140 -5.80 -2.52 3.19
C LEU A 140 -5.83 -2.74 1.67
N GLY A 141 -6.12 -3.97 1.24
CA GLY A 141 -6.21 -4.32 -0.16
C GLY A 141 -5.01 -3.83 -0.96
N GLY A 142 -5.24 -3.09 -2.03
CA GLY A 142 -4.18 -2.45 -2.82
C GLY A 142 -3.19 -1.62 -2.00
N GLY A 143 -3.61 -1.05 -0.85
CA GLY A 143 -2.73 -0.34 0.07
C GLY A 143 -1.77 -1.27 0.82
N CYS A 144 -2.22 -2.46 1.22
CA CYS A 144 -1.37 -3.51 1.77
C CYS A 144 -0.42 -4.05 0.69
N GLU A 145 -0.93 -4.26 -0.52
CA GLU A 145 -0.14 -4.68 -1.68
C GLU A 145 0.96 -3.67 -2.01
N PHE A 146 0.63 -2.37 -1.99
CA PHE A 146 1.60 -1.30 -2.20
C PHE A 146 2.70 -1.29 -1.12
N ALA A 147 2.34 -1.43 0.15
CA ALA A 147 3.33 -1.54 1.22
C ALA A 147 4.26 -2.75 0.99
N MET A 148 3.72 -3.90 0.58
CA MET A 148 4.49 -5.11 0.28
C MET A 148 5.29 -5.04 -1.04
N MET A 149 5.02 -4.07 -1.92
CA MET A 149 5.87 -3.80 -3.09
C MET A 149 7.18 -3.11 -2.70
N CYS A 150 7.20 -2.44 -1.55
CA CYS A 150 8.41 -1.81 -1.02
C CYS A 150 9.39 -2.86 -0.45
N ASP A 151 10.67 -2.51 -0.37
CA ASP A 151 11.72 -3.43 0.10
C ASP A 151 11.68 -3.65 1.61
N ILE A 152 11.28 -2.62 2.36
CA ILE A 152 11.20 -2.65 3.82
C ILE A 152 9.89 -2.00 4.26
N ILE A 153 9.22 -2.61 5.25
CA ILE A 153 8.03 -2.03 5.89
C ILE A 153 8.38 -1.71 7.35
N TYR A 154 8.26 -0.44 7.71
CA TYR A 154 8.18 0.00 9.10
C TYR A 154 6.72 0.31 9.42
N ALA A 155 6.18 -0.37 10.43
CA ALA A 155 4.80 -0.22 10.85
C ALA A 155 4.73 0.40 12.25
N GLY A 156 3.90 1.42 12.41
CA GLY A 156 3.52 1.95 13.71
C GLY A 156 2.67 0.92 14.49
N GLU A 157 2.66 1.01 15.80
CA GLU A 157 1.95 0.05 16.68
C GLU A 157 0.45 -0.09 16.37
N LYS A 158 -0.16 0.97 15.85
CA LYS A 158 -1.59 1.00 15.47
C LYS A 158 -1.85 0.63 14.01
N ALA A 159 -0.81 0.25 13.26
CA ALA A 159 -0.98 -0.14 11.87
C ALA A 159 -1.77 -1.46 11.78
N GLN A 160 -2.66 -1.52 10.78
CA GLN A 160 -3.48 -2.68 10.47
C GLN A 160 -3.32 -3.03 9.00
N PHE A 161 -3.09 -4.30 8.74
CA PHE A 161 -2.93 -4.86 7.39
C PHE A 161 -4.10 -5.79 7.07
N GLY A 162 -4.53 -5.85 5.83
CA GLY A 162 -5.60 -6.75 5.41
C GLY A 162 -5.76 -6.83 3.90
N GLN A 163 -6.44 -7.90 3.46
CA GLN A 163 -6.81 -8.12 2.05
C GLN A 163 -8.32 -8.36 1.97
N PRO A 164 -9.15 -7.30 2.12
CA PRO A 164 -10.59 -7.43 2.24
C PRO A 164 -11.32 -7.55 0.88
N GLU A 165 -10.62 -7.90 -0.19
CA GLU A 165 -11.17 -7.97 -1.55
C GLU A 165 -12.35 -8.93 -1.68
N ILE A 166 -12.37 -10.00 -0.89
CA ILE A 166 -13.49 -10.97 -0.83
C ILE A 166 -14.83 -10.28 -0.48
N LEU A 167 -14.79 -9.24 0.35
CA LEU A 167 -16.00 -8.48 0.73
C LEU A 167 -16.57 -7.66 -0.44
N LEU A 168 -15.82 -7.54 -1.54
CA LEU A 168 -16.21 -6.86 -2.78
C LEU A 168 -16.46 -7.84 -3.93
N GLY A 169 -16.48 -9.16 -3.68
CA GLY A 169 -16.64 -10.17 -4.70
C GLY A 169 -15.46 -10.29 -5.67
N THR A 170 -14.23 -9.95 -5.20
CA THR A 170 -13.02 -10.03 -6.01
C THR A 170 -11.85 -10.61 -5.21
N ILE A 171 -10.70 -10.72 -5.82
CA ILE A 171 -9.45 -11.20 -5.18
C ILE A 171 -8.40 -10.09 -5.20
N PRO A 172 -7.32 -10.17 -4.39
CA PRO A 172 -6.16 -9.29 -4.52
C PRO A 172 -5.60 -9.31 -5.95
N GLY A 173 -5.29 -8.15 -6.51
CA GLY A 173 -4.92 -8.02 -7.93
C GLY A 173 -3.58 -7.32 -8.19
N ALA A 174 -2.93 -6.81 -7.15
CA ALA A 174 -1.64 -6.14 -7.26
C ALA A 174 -0.50 -6.90 -6.53
N GLY A 175 -0.61 -8.22 -6.42
CA GLY A 175 0.40 -9.11 -5.86
C GLY A 175 0.10 -9.58 -4.43
N GLY A 176 -1.10 -9.31 -3.88
CA GLY A 176 -1.45 -9.66 -2.51
C GLY A 176 -1.36 -11.15 -2.23
N THR A 177 -1.96 -12.01 -3.07
CA THR A 177 -1.89 -13.46 -2.89
C THR A 177 -0.46 -13.99 -2.91
N GLN A 178 0.44 -13.30 -3.60
CA GLN A 178 1.84 -13.71 -3.77
C GLN A 178 2.75 -13.15 -2.68
N ARG A 179 2.65 -11.82 -2.43
CA ARG A 179 3.50 -11.15 -1.45
C ARG A 179 3.08 -11.46 -0.02
N LEU A 180 1.77 -11.49 0.28
CA LEU A 180 1.29 -11.77 1.61
C LEU A 180 1.68 -13.17 2.08
N THR A 181 1.47 -14.19 1.22
CA THR A 181 1.86 -15.57 1.52
C THR A 181 3.35 -15.69 1.87
N ARG A 182 4.19 -14.88 1.22
CA ARG A 182 5.63 -14.84 1.50
C ARG A 182 5.99 -14.00 2.72
N ALA A 183 5.17 -13.00 3.04
CA ALA A 183 5.42 -12.13 4.19
C ALA A 183 4.95 -12.76 5.52
N VAL A 184 3.79 -13.46 5.52
CA VAL A 184 3.16 -13.95 6.76
C VAL A 184 2.94 -15.47 6.80
N GLY A 185 3.32 -16.17 5.74
CA GLY A 185 3.09 -17.61 5.60
C GLY A 185 1.69 -17.95 5.08
N LYS A 186 1.55 -19.19 4.55
CA LYS A 186 0.34 -19.63 3.83
C LYS A 186 -0.91 -19.57 4.70
N SER A 187 -0.87 -20.05 5.93
CA SER A 187 -2.08 -20.19 6.77
C SER A 187 -2.71 -18.84 7.07
N LEU A 188 -1.93 -17.88 7.56
CA LEU A 188 -2.42 -16.53 7.88
C LEU A 188 -2.82 -15.77 6.62
N ALA A 189 -2.06 -15.93 5.52
CA ALA A 189 -2.42 -15.30 4.25
C ALA A 189 -3.77 -15.81 3.71
N MET A 190 -4.02 -17.12 3.80
CA MET A 190 -5.32 -17.71 3.42
C MET A 190 -6.45 -17.20 4.31
N GLU A 191 -6.25 -17.16 5.62
CA GLU A 191 -7.23 -16.62 6.57
C GLU A 191 -7.60 -15.19 6.17
N MET A 192 -6.61 -14.29 6.04
CA MET A 192 -6.84 -12.88 5.67
C MET A 192 -7.55 -12.72 4.32
N VAL A 193 -7.16 -13.50 3.30
CA VAL A 193 -7.75 -13.38 1.95
C VAL A 193 -9.17 -13.97 1.89
N LEU A 194 -9.42 -15.08 2.59
CA LEU A 194 -10.72 -15.77 2.53
C LEU A 194 -11.76 -15.19 3.50
N THR A 195 -11.35 -14.51 4.57
CA THR A 195 -12.26 -13.86 5.51
C THR A 195 -12.38 -12.36 5.29
N GLY A 196 -11.33 -11.73 4.74
CA GLY A 196 -11.19 -10.28 4.66
C GLY A 196 -10.78 -9.63 5.98
N ASP A 197 -10.40 -10.43 6.97
CA ASP A 197 -9.98 -9.96 8.28
C ASP A 197 -8.63 -9.22 8.23
N ARG A 198 -8.38 -8.44 9.28
CA ARG A 198 -7.18 -7.62 9.41
C ARG A 198 -6.29 -8.19 10.50
N ILE A 199 -5.01 -7.99 10.32
CA ILE A 199 -4.00 -8.29 11.33
C ILE A 199 -3.32 -7.01 11.82
N SER A 200 -2.87 -7.03 13.06
CA SER A 200 -2.05 -5.97 13.63
C SER A 200 -0.61 -6.01 13.10
N ALA A 201 0.14 -4.92 13.30
CA ALA A 201 1.56 -4.89 13.01
C ALA A 201 2.36 -5.98 13.75
N GLN A 202 1.93 -6.36 14.96
CA GLN A 202 2.59 -7.41 15.75
C GLN A 202 2.34 -8.80 15.17
N GLU A 203 1.12 -9.12 14.77
CA GLU A 203 0.78 -10.39 14.11
C GLU A 203 1.53 -10.53 12.77
N ALA A 204 1.59 -9.47 11.98
CA ALA A 204 2.36 -9.47 10.72
C ALA A 204 3.86 -9.74 10.94
N LYS A 205 4.45 -9.26 12.06
CA LYS A 205 5.86 -9.48 12.40
C LYS A 205 6.17 -10.93 12.75
N GLN A 206 5.23 -11.67 13.31
CA GLN A 206 5.45 -13.05 13.80
C GLN A 206 5.45 -14.10 12.68
N SER A 207 5.01 -13.73 11.49
CA SER A 207 4.77 -14.66 10.38
C SER A 207 5.66 -14.32 9.19
N ALA A 208 6.62 -15.17 8.81
CA ALA A 208 7.41 -14.98 7.60
C ALA A 208 7.87 -16.30 6.98
N PHE A 209 7.74 -16.45 5.64
CA PHE A 209 8.53 -17.27 4.69
C PHE A 209 7.73 -18.03 3.60
N GLU A 210 8.06 -18.06 2.40
CA GLU A 210 8.90 -18.34 1.23
C GLU A 210 8.14 -18.64 -0.07
N LEU A 211 8.55 -18.12 -1.25
CA LEU A 211 8.62 -18.65 -2.62
C LEU A 211 8.63 -17.55 -3.73
N THR A 212 9.05 -17.87 -4.98
CA THR A 212 9.37 -16.90 -6.06
C THR A 212 8.18 -16.07 -6.57
N LEU A 213 8.37 -14.75 -6.65
CA LEU A 213 7.32 -13.73 -6.79
C LEU A 213 6.79 -13.47 -8.21
N ALA A 214 7.64 -13.57 -9.26
CA ALA A 214 7.30 -12.99 -10.56
C ALA A 214 6.18 -13.73 -11.32
N GLU A 215 6.18 -15.06 -11.33
CA GLU A 215 5.18 -15.88 -12.04
C GLU A 215 3.83 -15.85 -11.32
N GLY A 216 3.84 -15.90 -9.98
CA GLY A 216 2.62 -15.85 -9.18
C GLY A 216 1.87 -14.54 -9.34
N SER A 217 2.56 -13.40 -9.32
CA SER A 217 1.93 -12.08 -9.50
C SER A 217 1.31 -11.89 -10.89
N ARG A 218 1.88 -12.53 -11.91
CA ARG A 218 1.30 -12.51 -13.26
C ARG A 218 0.01 -13.34 -13.34
N LEU A 219 -0.02 -14.50 -12.70
CA LEU A 219 -1.21 -15.35 -12.64
C LEU A 219 -2.32 -14.68 -11.83
N GLU A 220 -1.99 -14.14 -10.64
CA GLU A 220 -2.93 -13.40 -9.80
C GLU A 220 -3.62 -12.28 -10.57
N LYS A 221 -2.86 -11.44 -11.28
CA LYS A 221 -3.42 -10.32 -12.06
C LYS A 221 -4.42 -10.79 -13.12
N ARG A 222 -4.17 -11.91 -13.78
CA ARG A 222 -5.10 -12.48 -14.76
C ARG A 222 -6.37 -13.00 -14.10
N LEU A 223 -6.25 -13.65 -12.95
CA LEU A 223 -7.40 -14.11 -12.17
C LEU A 223 -8.19 -12.93 -11.62
N PHE A 224 -7.52 -11.89 -11.12
CA PHE A 224 -8.16 -10.65 -10.73
C PHE A 224 -8.94 -10.02 -11.89
N HIS A 225 -8.35 -9.92 -13.09
CA HIS A 225 -9.09 -9.44 -14.27
C HIS A 225 -10.30 -10.30 -14.59
N ALA A 226 -10.22 -11.61 -14.37
CA ALA A 226 -11.35 -12.52 -14.60
C ALA A 226 -12.53 -12.22 -13.67
N THR A 227 -12.33 -11.73 -12.45
CA THR A 227 -13.44 -11.35 -11.57
C THR A 227 -14.28 -10.20 -12.15
N PHE A 228 -13.74 -9.40 -13.08
CA PHE A 228 -14.50 -8.34 -13.74
C PHE A 228 -15.53 -8.88 -14.76
N ALA A 229 -15.53 -10.18 -15.03
CA ALA A 229 -16.58 -10.86 -15.77
C ALA A 229 -17.75 -11.32 -14.89
N THR A 230 -17.64 -11.24 -13.55
CA THR A 230 -18.70 -11.67 -12.63
C THR A 230 -19.63 -10.52 -12.25
N GLU A 231 -20.93 -10.80 -12.16
CA GLU A 231 -21.92 -9.83 -11.65
C GLU A 231 -21.73 -9.57 -10.15
N ASP A 232 -21.27 -10.56 -9.39
CA ASP A 232 -21.03 -10.43 -7.95
C ASP A 232 -19.93 -9.42 -7.63
N ARG A 233 -18.87 -9.34 -8.43
CA ARG A 233 -17.87 -8.27 -8.30
C ARG A 233 -18.51 -6.90 -8.50
N LYS A 234 -19.36 -6.74 -9.52
CA LYS A 234 -20.04 -5.48 -9.82
C LYS A 234 -21.01 -5.11 -8.70
N GLU A 235 -21.79 -6.07 -8.21
CA GLU A 235 -22.69 -5.91 -7.07
C GLU A 235 -21.91 -5.49 -5.80
N GLY A 236 -20.83 -6.22 -5.46
CA GLY A 236 -20.03 -5.94 -4.28
C GLY A 236 -19.44 -4.52 -4.27
N MET A 237 -18.89 -4.09 -5.41
CA MET A 237 -18.34 -2.75 -5.55
C MET A 237 -19.42 -1.66 -5.52
N THR A 238 -20.56 -1.90 -6.15
CA THR A 238 -21.72 -0.98 -6.13
C THR A 238 -22.28 -0.84 -4.73
N ALA A 239 -22.52 -1.94 -4.03
CA ALA A 239 -23.00 -1.95 -2.66
C ALA A 239 -22.05 -1.21 -1.71
N PHE A 240 -20.75 -1.38 -1.91
CA PHE A 240 -19.74 -0.63 -1.15
C PHE A 240 -19.84 0.89 -1.37
N VAL A 241 -19.97 1.33 -2.63
CA VAL A 241 -20.11 2.76 -2.96
C VAL A 241 -21.40 3.35 -2.41
N GLU A 242 -22.50 2.57 -2.48
CA GLU A 242 -23.84 2.95 -1.99
C GLU A 242 -23.99 2.77 -0.47
N LYS A 243 -22.97 2.23 0.23
CA LYS A 243 -22.98 1.96 1.68
C LYS A 243 -24.12 1.05 2.12
N ARG A 244 -24.45 0.05 1.32
CA ARG A 244 -25.43 -1.01 1.61
C ARG A 244 -24.75 -2.38 1.67
N LYS A 245 -25.48 -3.38 2.16
CA LYS A 245 -25.03 -4.77 2.14
C LYS A 245 -25.09 -5.30 0.70
N ALA A 246 -24.05 -6.01 0.27
CA ALA A 246 -24.04 -6.71 -1.02
C ALA A 246 -24.99 -7.92 -1.01
N ALA A 247 -25.59 -8.21 -2.16
CA ALA A 247 -26.48 -9.35 -2.39
C ALA A 247 -25.89 -10.24 -3.50
N PHE A 248 -24.85 -11.01 -3.14
CA PHE A 248 -24.18 -11.92 -4.07
C PHE A 248 -25.09 -13.05 -4.54
N GLN A 249 -24.93 -13.47 -5.78
CA GLN A 249 -25.73 -14.50 -6.46
C GLN A 249 -24.89 -15.70 -6.91
N ASP A 250 -23.58 -15.71 -6.64
CA ASP A 250 -22.62 -16.73 -7.06
C ASP A 250 -22.55 -16.89 -8.59
N ASN A 251 -22.58 -15.78 -9.34
CA ASN A 251 -22.52 -15.73 -10.80
C ASN A 251 -21.64 -14.61 -11.38
#